data_c02873246f4228006f0d67bde9af4cd7
#
_entry.id   c02873246f4228006f0d67bde9af4cd7
#
_cell.length_a   1.000
_cell.length_b   1.000
_cell.length_c   1.000
_cell.angle_alpha   90.00
_cell.angle_beta   90.00
_cell.angle_gamma   90.00
#
_symmetry.space_group_name_H-M   'P 1'
#
loop_
_entity.id
_entity.type
_entity.pdbx_description
1 polymer ?
#
loop_
_entity_poly.entity_id
_entity_poly.type
_entity_poly.pdbx_seq_one_letter_code
_entity_poly.pdbx_strand_id
1 'polypeptide(L)'
;RSWLSKQKPGMIKDLRLDDNYDLRLGINGSAADFPIKDKNNDTYRSLLNAKCEIFSNGYLKYDEAYWLADSYLNRNPNLCNVFSRRFCFAFIDEMQDTTALQMNILDKIFVPPTVFQRIGDPNQAIYNFARADLDWNVAPNPIRIPNSKRLSCSIASAIRNVCIHHENLNGDPCKVCVPPTVILFRDPISVIPKFSE
;
A
#
# COMPACT_ATOMS: atom_id res chain seq x y z
N ARG A 1 0.40 -32.44 9.95
CA ARG A 1 1.65 -31.85 10.56
C ARG A 1 2.93 -32.24 9.79
N SER A 2 3.05 -33.45 9.23
CA SER A 2 4.31 -33.92 8.60
C SER A 2 4.67 -33.20 7.28
N TRP A 3 3.69 -32.85 6.44
CA TRP A 3 3.94 -32.13 5.19
C TRP A 3 4.27 -30.64 5.46
N LEU A 4 3.54 -29.99 6.36
CA LEU A 4 3.76 -28.61 6.77
C LEU A 4 5.13 -28.38 7.42
N SER A 5 5.64 -29.39 8.16
CA SER A 5 6.97 -29.31 8.79
C SER A 5 8.14 -29.45 7.79
N LYS A 6 7.88 -30.01 6.61
CA LYS A 6 8.87 -30.19 5.52
C LYS A 6 8.91 -28.99 4.55
N GLN A 7 7.88 -28.16 4.54
CA GLN A 7 7.82 -26.97 3.70
C GLN A 7 8.50 -25.80 4.38
N LYS A 8 9.09 -24.91 3.58
CA LYS A 8 9.70 -23.68 4.13
C LYS A 8 8.64 -22.94 4.94
N PRO A 9 8.93 -22.50 6.17
CA PRO A 9 7.97 -21.76 7.03
C PRO A 9 7.30 -20.55 6.35
N GLY A 10 7.94 -19.99 5.31
CA GLY A 10 7.39 -18.94 4.47
C GLY A 10 6.13 -19.33 3.69
N MET A 11 6.00 -20.58 3.23
CA MET A 11 4.84 -20.99 2.42
C MET A 11 3.50 -20.85 3.16
N ILE A 12 3.48 -21.13 4.47
CA ILE A 12 2.24 -21.00 5.27
C ILE A 12 1.84 -19.53 5.40
N LYS A 13 2.84 -18.65 5.53
CA LYS A 13 2.59 -17.19 5.58
C LYS A 13 2.03 -16.66 4.28
N ASP A 14 2.34 -17.31 3.16
CA ASP A 14 1.92 -16.88 1.83
C ASP A 14 0.66 -17.58 1.34
N LEU A 15 0.07 -18.47 2.16
CA LEU A 15 -1.17 -19.16 1.81
C LEU A 15 -2.34 -18.17 1.72
N ARG A 16 -3.04 -18.17 0.58
CA ARG A 16 -4.20 -17.33 0.25
C ARG A 16 -5.32 -18.15 -0.35
N LEU A 17 -6.50 -17.56 -0.43
CA LEU A 17 -7.60 -18.03 -1.27
C LEU A 17 -7.69 -17.17 -2.52
N ASP A 18 -8.09 -17.75 -3.64
CA ASP A 18 -8.49 -17.03 -4.84
C ASP A 18 -10.01 -16.77 -4.88
N ASP A 19 -10.50 -16.21 -6.00
CA ASP A 19 -11.92 -15.86 -6.18
C ASP A 19 -12.86 -17.09 -6.19
N ASN A 20 -12.32 -18.26 -6.41
CA ASN A 20 -13.03 -19.55 -6.39
C ASN A 20 -12.87 -20.27 -5.04
N TYR A 21 -12.25 -19.63 -4.05
CA TYR A 21 -11.86 -20.22 -2.77
C TYR A 21 -10.86 -21.37 -2.89
N ASP A 22 -10.07 -21.40 -3.97
CA ASP A 22 -8.96 -22.33 -4.13
C ASP A 22 -7.68 -21.77 -3.49
N LEU A 23 -6.82 -22.70 -3.03
CA LEU A 23 -5.54 -22.33 -2.43
C LEU A 23 -4.56 -21.77 -3.48
N ARG A 24 -3.94 -20.65 -3.17
CA ARG A 24 -2.83 -20.04 -3.91
C ARG A 24 -1.72 -19.58 -2.98
N LEU A 25 -0.55 -19.27 -3.52
CA LEU A 25 0.59 -18.73 -2.77
C LEU A 25 0.88 -17.29 -3.18
N GLY A 26 1.00 -16.43 -2.18
CA GLY A 26 1.29 -15.02 -2.38
C GLY A 26 0.13 -14.22 -2.99
N ILE A 27 0.34 -12.92 -3.13
CA ILE A 27 -0.67 -11.98 -3.66
C ILE A 27 -0.92 -12.22 -5.15
N ASN A 28 0.16 -12.49 -5.91
CA ASN A 28 0.14 -12.64 -7.37
C ASN A 28 0.13 -14.11 -7.84
N GLY A 29 0.09 -15.06 -6.91
CA GLY A 29 0.04 -16.48 -7.25
C GLY A 29 -1.33 -16.90 -7.75
N SER A 30 -1.36 -17.84 -8.70
CA SER A 30 -2.60 -18.47 -9.14
C SER A 30 -2.83 -19.82 -8.44
N ALA A 31 -4.09 -20.29 -8.40
CA ALA A 31 -4.39 -21.65 -7.91
C ALA A 31 -3.72 -22.72 -8.80
N ALA A 32 -3.53 -22.41 -10.09
CA ALA A 32 -2.83 -23.29 -11.03
C ALA A 32 -1.34 -23.48 -10.67
N ASP A 33 -0.72 -22.56 -9.97
CA ASP A 33 0.68 -22.63 -9.53
C ASP A 33 0.83 -23.23 -8.14
N PHE A 34 -0.28 -23.58 -7.47
CA PHE A 34 -0.23 -24.22 -6.17
C PHE A 34 0.44 -25.60 -6.26
N PRO A 35 1.36 -25.95 -5.34
CA PRO A 35 2.16 -27.18 -5.43
C PRO A 35 1.36 -28.49 -5.47
N ILE A 36 0.18 -28.50 -4.82
CA ILE A 36 -0.70 -29.68 -4.80
C ILE A 36 -1.81 -29.45 -5.82
N LYS A 37 -1.73 -30.13 -6.98
CA LYS A 37 -2.69 -29.97 -8.08
C LYS A 37 -4.00 -30.73 -7.86
N ASP A 38 -3.92 -31.86 -7.19
CA ASP A 38 -5.10 -32.68 -6.88
C ASP A 38 -5.82 -32.12 -5.67
N LYS A 39 -6.97 -31.49 -5.94
CA LYS A 39 -7.85 -30.91 -4.90
C LYS A 39 -8.49 -31.98 -3.99
N ASN A 40 -8.48 -33.23 -4.40
CA ASN A 40 -8.95 -34.35 -3.58
C ASN A 40 -7.87 -34.91 -2.64
N ASN A 41 -6.65 -34.42 -2.76
CA ASN A 41 -5.56 -34.79 -1.86
C ASN A 41 -5.87 -34.35 -0.41
N ASP A 42 -5.67 -35.25 0.55
CA ASP A 42 -5.98 -35.01 1.95
C ASP A 42 -5.23 -33.80 2.53
N THR A 43 -3.99 -33.56 2.09
CA THR A 43 -3.19 -32.42 2.51
C THR A 43 -3.78 -31.13 1.95
N TYR A 44 -4.22 -31.09 0.68
CA TYR A 44 -4.88 -29.93 0.10
C TYR A 44 -6.15 -29.58 0.86
N ARG A 45 -7.02 -30.58 1.10
CA ARG A 45 -8.27 -30.42 1.84
C ARG A 45 -8.04 -29.91 3.28
N SER A 46 -7.04 -30.48 3.97
CA SER A 46 -6.71 -30.07 5.33
C SER A 46 -6.22 -28.62 5.37
N LEU A 47 -5.39 -28.18 4.39
CA LEU A 47 -4.93 -26.80 4.28
C LEU A 47 -6.07 -25.84 3.95
N LEU A 48 -6.95 -26.24 3.01
CA LEU A 48 -8.11 -25.46 2.63
C LEU A 48 -9.06 -25.26 3.81
N ASN A 49 -9.40 -26.35 4.52
CA ASN A 49 -10.28 -26.27 5.68
C ASN A 49 -9.70 -25.36 6.78
N ALA A 50 -8.41 -25.51 7.10
CA ALA A 50 -7.73 -24.66 8.08
C ALA A 50 -7.73 -23.20 7.64
N LYS A 51 -7.51 -22.91 6.34
CA LYS A 51 -7.53 -21.56 5.82
C LYS A 51 -8.94 -20.96 5.85
N CYS A 52 -9.96 -21.72 5.47
CA CYS A 52 -11.36 -21.32 5.53
C CYS A 52 -11.82 -21.06 6.97
N GLU A 53 -11.39 -21.88 7.94
CA GLU A 53 -11.67 -21.66 9.36
C GLU A 53 -11.06 -20.35 9.86
N ILE A 54 -9.80 -20.09 9.57
CA ILE A 54 -9.13 -18.82 9.91
C ILE A 54 -9.88 -17.64 9.29
N PHE A 55 -10.28 -17.75 8.02
CA PHE A 55 -10.98 -16.71 7.28
C PHE A 55 -12.39 -16.45 7.84
N SER A 56 -13.17 -17.52 8.16
CA SER A 56 -14.52 -17.41 8.72
C SER A 56 -14.53 -16.82 10.13
N ASN A 57 -13.43 -16.97 10.87
CA ASN A 57 -13.23 -16.32 12.17
C ASN A 57 -12.75 -14.86 12.07
N GLY A 58 -12.67 -14.29 10.86
CA GLY A 58 -12.29 -12.90 10.60
C GLY A 58 -10.79 -12.61 10.66
N TYR A 59 -9.93 -13.63 10.72
CA TYR A 59 -8.49 -13.44 10.66
C TYR A 59 -8.02 -13.35 9.21
N LEU A 60 -7.83 -12.11 8.74
CA LEU A 60 -7.43 -11.79 7.38
C LEU A 60 -6.07 -11.11 7.38
N LYS A 61 -5.30 -11.33 6.31
CA LYS A 61 -4.18 -10.45 5.98
C LYS A 61 -4.71 -9.20 5.27
N TYR A 62 -3.92 -8.13 5.26
CA TYR A 62 -4.34 -6.86 4.63
C TYR A 62 -4.78 -7.04 3.17
N ASP A 63 -4.01 -7.79 2.39
CA ASP A 63 -4.32 -8.08 1.00
C ASP A 63 -5.61 -8.90 0.83
N GLU A 64 -5.86 -9.85 1.74
CA GLU A 64 -7.11 -10.64 1.75
C GLU A 64 -8.32 -9.79 2.12
N ALA A 65 -8.16 -8.83 3.03
CA ALA A 65 -9.23 -7.91 3.40
C ALA A 65 -9.64 -7.03 2.22
N TYR A 66 -8.67 -6.49 1.48
CA TYR A 66 -8.93 -5.70 0.26
C TYR A 66 -9.55 -6.56 -0.84
N TRP A 67 -9.03 -7.76 -1.07
CA TRP A 67 -9.61 -8.69 -2.04
C TRP A 67 -11.06 -9.04 -1.69
N LEU A 68 -11.35 -9.34 -0.41
CA LEU A 68 -12.71 -9.63 0.05
C LEU A 68 -13.64 -8.42 -0.15
N ALA A 69 -13.16 -7.22 0.17
CA ALA A 69 -13.92 -5.98 -0.04
C ALA A 69 -14.25 -5.79 -1.52
N ASP A 70 -13.26 -5.97 -2.41
CA ASP A 70 -13.46 -5.84 -3.87
C ASP A 70 -14.46 -6.88 -4.37
N SER A 71 -14.30 -8.15 -3.99
CA SER A 71 -15.22 -9.24 -4.35
C SER A 71 -16.64 -8.97 -3.84
N TYR A 72 -16.78 -8.43 -2.63
CA TYR A 72 -18.08 -8.10 -2.06
C TYR A 72 -18.76 -6.95 -2.81
N LEU A 73 -18.03 -5.90 -3.16
CA LEU A 73 -18.54 -4.78 -3.97
C LEU A 73 -18.96 -5.24 -5.37
N ASN A 74 -18.20 -6.13 -6.00
CA ASN A 74 -18.54 -6.69 -7.31
C ASN A 74 -19.85 -7.50 -7.27
N ARG A 75 -20.10 -8.23 -6.19
CA ARG A 75 -21.34 -9.01 -6.00
C ARG A 75 -22.54 -8.14 -5.58
N ASN A 76 -22.27 -6.95 -5.00
CA ASN A 76 -23.27 -6.05 -4.47
C ASN A 76 -23.08 -4.61 -4.99
N PRO A 77 -23.19 -4.35 -6.31
CA PRO A 77 -22.86 -3.06 -6.91
C PRO A 77 -23.71 -1.90 -6.39
N ASN A 78 -24.91 -2.19 -5.85
CA ASN A 78 -25.76 -1.17 -5.23
C ASN A 78 -25.11 -0.53 -3.98
N LEU A 79 -24.18 -1.19 -3.32
CA LEU A 79 -23.46 -0.63 -2.17
C LEU A 79 -22.61 0.57 -2.57
N CYS A 80 -22.02 0.56 -3.76
CA CYS A 80 -21.25 1.70 -4.27
C CYS A 80 -22.12 2.97 -4.32
N ASN A 81 -23.39 2.83 -4.72
CA ASN A 81 -24.36 3.94 -4.72
C ASN A 81 -24.72 4.40 -3.30
N VAL A 82 -24.76 3.48 -2.33
CA VAL A 82 -25.02 3.83 -0.94
C VAL A 82 -23.85 4.64 -0.37
N PHE A 83 -22.61 4.21 -0.62
CA PHE A 83 -21.43 4.94 -0.18
C PHE A 83 -21.32 6.32 -0.82
N SER A 84 -21.52 6.43 -2.14
CA SER A 84 -21.43 7.72 -2.84
C SER A 84 -22.52 8.71 -2.42
N ARG A 85 -23.70 8.24 -1.99
CA ARG A 85 -24.74 9.11 -1.40
C ARG A 85 -24.48 9.49 0.05
N ARG A 86 -23.66 8.71 0.76
CA ARG A 86 -23.33 8.96 2.18
C ARG A 86 -22.30 10.09 2.32
N PHE A 87 -21.39 10.25 1.35
CA PHE A 87 -20.28 11.19 1.41
C PHE A 87 -20.37 12.20 0.25
N CYS A 88 -20.53 13.48 0.58
CA CYS A 88 -20.46 14.54 -0.42
C CYS A 88 -19.02 14.75 -0.91
N PHE A 89 -18.06 14.60 -0.01
CA PHE A 89 -16.62 14.74 -0.26
C PHE A 89 -15.87 13.56 0.36
N ALA A 90 -14.88 13.07 -0.37
CA ALA A 90 -13.93 12.09 0.12
C ALA A 90 -12.51 12.58 -0.21
N PHE A 91 -11.67 12.68 0.81
CA PHE A 91 -10.26 13.08 0.69
C PHE A 91 -9.43 11.91 1.19
N ILE A 92 -8.59 11.37 0.31
CA ILE A 92 -7.66 10.30 0.66
C ILE A 92 -6.26 10.87 0.60
N ASP A 93 -5.56 10.79 1.72
CA ASP A 93 -4.17 11.23 1.86
C ASP A 93 -3.20 10.05 1.63
N GLU A 94 -1.93 10.37 1.46
CA GLU A 94 -0.84 9.40 1.21
C GLU A 94 -1.10 8.50 0.00
N MET A 95 -1.67 9.06 -1.06
CA MET A 95 -2.04 8.29 -2.25
C MET A 95 -0.87 7.58 -2.93
N GLN A 96 0.37 8.07 -2.75
CA GLN A 96 1.58 7.44 -3.28
C GLN A 96 1.84 6.04 -2.70
N ASP A 97 1.23 5.70 -1.56
CA ASP A 97 1.36 4.38 -0.92
C ASP A 97 0.18 3.45 -1.23
N THR A 98 -0.72 3.89 -2.10
CA THR A 98 -1.95 3.15 -2.45
C THR A 98 -1.68 2.13 -3.56
N THR A 99 -2.07 0.88 -3.33
CA THR A 99 -1.98 -0.20 -4.34
C THR A 99 -3.06 -0.09 -5.40
N ALA A 100 -2.85 -0.73 -6.57
CA ALA A 100 -3.84 -0.80 -7.64
C ALA A 100 -5.19 -1.37 -7.18
N LEU A 101 -5.17 -2.41 -6.32
CA LEU A 101 -6.39 -3.00 -5.75
C LEU A 101 -7.13 -2.02 -4.84
N GLN A 102 -6.41 -1.30 -3.99
CA GLN A 102 -7.00 -0.26 -3.13
C GLN A 102 -7.61 0.86 -3.97
N MET A 103 -6.89 1.31 -5.03
CA MET A 103 -7.42 2.30 -5.98
C MET A 103 -8.72 1.84 -6.63
N ASN A 104 -8.75 0.61 -7.13
CA ASN A 104 -9.96 0.03 -7.74
C ASN A 104 -11.15 0.06 -6.76
N ILE A 105 -10.94 -0.27 -5.49
CA ILE A 105 -11.97 -0.20 -4.45
C ILE A 105 -12.44 1.24 -4.25
N LEU A 106 -11.51 2.19 -4.12
CA LEU A 106 -11.84 3.61 -3.92
C LEU A 106 -12.63 4.18 -5.10
N ASP A 107 -12.24 3.84 -6.33
CA ASP A 107 -12.92 4.28 -7.56
C ASP A 107 -14.33 3.68 -7.70
N LYS A 108 -14.58 2.48 -7.15
CA LYS A 108 -15.93 1.90 -7.07
C LYS A 108 -16.81 2.57 -6.03
N ILE A 109 -16.24 2.93 -4.89
CA ILE A 109 -16.99 3.48 -3.74
C ILE A 109 -17.30 4.96 -3.95
N PHE A 110 -16.34 5.75 -4.45
CA PHE A 110 -16.45 7.19 -4.56
C PHE A 110 -16.77 7.63 -6.01
N VAL A 111 -17.94 7.22 -6.47
CA VAL A 111 -18.49 7.67 -7.76
C VAL A 111 -19.38 8.92 -7.59
N PRO A 112 -19.70 9.66 -8.65
CA PRO A 112 -20.65 10.78 -8.57
C PRO A 112 -21.96 10.37 -7.84
N PRO A 113 -22.50 11.20 -6.95
CA PRO A 113 -22.19 12.63 -6.74
C PRO A 113 -21.03 12.94 -5.77
N THR A 114 -20.31 11.96 -5.21
CA THR A 114 -19.18 12.22 -4.33
C THR A 114 -18.06 12.93 -5.09
N VAL A 115 -17.58 14.04 -4.54
CA VAL A 115 -16.34 14.68 -4.99
C VAL A 115 -15.17 13.95 -4.35
N PHE A 116 -14.47 13.14 -5.13
CA PHE A 116 -13.32 12.36 -4.66
C PHE A 116 -12.01 13.06 -5.00
N GLN A 117 -11.23 13.41 -3.98
CA GLN A 117 -9.92 14.03 -4.14
C GLN A 117 -8.82 13.15 -3.55
N ARG A 118 -7.75 13.04 -4.30
CA ARG A 118 -6.56 12.27 -4.01
C ARG A 118 -5.44 13.24 -3.66
N ILE A 119 -4.83 13.04 -2.50
CA ILE A 119 -3.78 13.88 -1.95
C ILE A 119 -2.55 12.99 -1.73
N GLY A 120 -1.38 13.47 -2.08
CA GLY A 120 -0.14 12.73 -1.87
C GLY A 120 1.08 13.45 -2.41
N ASP A 121 2.24 12.94 -2.10
CA ASP A 121 3.53 13.45 -2.54
C ASP A 121 4.32 12.33 -3.25
N PRO A 122 4.51 12.40 -4.57
CA PRO A 122 5.24 11.38 -5.32
C PRO A 122 6.70 11.22 -4.87
N ASN A 123 7.29 12.23 -4.22
CA ASN A 123 8.64 12.13 -3.65
C ASN A 123 8.69 11.32 -2.35
N GLN A 124 7.55 11.05 -1.72
CA GLN A 124 7.44 10.22 -0.52
C GLN A 124 7.05 8.77 -0.81
N ALA A 125 6.99 8.37 -2.06
CA ALA A 125 6.67 7.01 -2.52
C ALA A 125 7.81 6.02 -2.20
N ILE A 126 8.14 5.82 -0.93
CA ILE A 126 9.29 5.00 -0.48
C ILE A 126 9.08 3.49 -0.67
N TYR A 127 7.84 3.06 -0.88
CA TYR A 127 7.50 1.64 -1.08
C TYR A 127 7.53 1.21 -2.55
N ASN A 128 7.65 2.13 -3.51
CA ASN A 128 7.64 1.82 -4.94
C ASN A 128 8.78 0.88 -5.38
N PHE A 129 9.93 0.93 -4.70
CA PHE A 129 11.04 0.01 -4.98
C PHE A 129 10.77 -1.44 -4.55
N ALA A 130 9.85 -1.65 -3.60
CA ALA A 130 9.53 -2.95 -3.04
C ALA A 130 8.20 -3.54 -3.58
N ARG A 131 7.37 -2.74 -4.24
CA ARG A 131 6.03 -3.11 -4.68
C ARG A 131 5.78 -2.63 -6.10
N ALA A 132 5.78 -3.57 -7.02
CA ALA A 132 5.39 -3.32 -8.42
C ALA A 132 3.88 -3.05 -8.61
N ASP A 133 3.09 -3.18 -7.54
CA ASP A 133 1.65 -3.02 -7.52
C ASP A 133 1.16 -1.64 -7.08
N LEU A 134 2.07 -0.70 -6.80
CA LEU A 134 1.73 0.69 -6.53
C LEU A 134 1.50 1.43 -7.86
N ASP A 135 0.31 1.95 -8.05
CA ASP A 135 -0.12 2.53 -9.34
C ASP A 135 -0.77 3.92 -9.17
N TRP A 136 -0.23 4.74 -8.26
CA TRP A 136 -0.72 6.11 -8.22
C TRP A 136 -0.01 7.00 -9.23
N ASN A 137 -0.75 7.42 -10.24
CA ASN A 137 -0.31 8.44 -11.21
C ASN A 137 -0.93 9.78 -10.87
N VAL A 138 -0.08 10.81 -10.76
CA VAL A 138 -0.55 12.18 -10.54
C VAL A 138 -1.37 12.64 -11.76
N ALA A 139 -2.52 13.25 -11.51
CA ALA A 139 -3.37 13.78 -12.59
C ALA A 139 -2.59 14.81 -13.46
N PRO A 140 -2.92 14.97 -14.75
CA PRO A 140 -2.20 15.88 -15.64
C PRO A 140 -2.16 17.34 -15.18
N ASN A 141 -3.20 17.78 -14.45
CA ASN A 141 -3.32 19.14 -13.92
C ASN A 141 -3.59 19.13 -12.42
N PRO A 142 -2.61 18.73 -11.58
CA PRO A 142 -2.82 18.64 -10.15
C PRO A 142 -2.87 20.03 -9.52
N ILE A 143 -3.67 20.19 -8.46
CA ILE A 143 -3.55 21.34 -7.58
C ILE A 143 -2.29 21.14 -6.73
N ARG A 144 -1.32 22.02 -6.91
CA ARG A 144 -0.04 21.94 -6.18
C ARG A 144 -0.11 22.73 -4.88
N ILE A 145 0.48 22.16 -3.81
CA ILE A 145 0.61 22.82 -2.50
C ILE A 145 2.12 23.00 -2.23
N PRO A 146 2.75 24.03 -2.81
CA PRO A 146 4.21 24.17 -2.76
C PRO A 146 4.73 24.70 -1.42
N ASN A 147 3.88 25.26 -0.57
CA ASN A 147 4.30 25.95 0.66
C ASN A 147 4.24 25.00 1.87
N SER A 148 5.38 24.60 2.38
CA SER A 148 5.48 23.81 3.60
C SER A 148 5.34 24.70 4.84
N LYS A 149 4.54 24.24 5.79
CA LYS A 149 4.46 24.80 7.14
C LYS A 149 5.38 24.11 8.15
N ARG A 150 6.01 23.02 7.73
CA ARG A 150 6.90 22.20 8.58
C ARG A 150 8.38 22.51 8.36
N LEU A 151 8.77 22.82 7.15
CA LEU A 151 10.16 22.97 6.74
C LEU A 151 10.62 24.42 6.76
N SER A 152 11.86 24.68 7.20
CA SER A 152 12.50 25.98 7.01
C SER A 152 12.90 26.18 5.55
N CYS A 153 13.18 27.44 5.16
CA CYS A 153 13.60 27.77 3.79
C CYS A 153 14.87 27.04 3.37
N SER A 154 15.86 26.86 4.27
CA SER A 154 17.10 26.16 3.97
C SER A 154 16.88 24.68 3.73
N ILE A 155 16.05 24.01 4.53
CA ILE A 155 15.72 22.58 4.34
C ILE A 155 14.91 22.38 3.05
N ALA A 156 13.91 23.23 2.79
CA ALA A 156 13.15 23.15 1.54
C ALA A 156 14.04 23.31 0.30
N SER A 157 15.03 24.23 0.37
CA SER A 157 16.01 24.41 -0.71
C SER A 157 16.90 23.17 -0.91
N ALA A 158 17.35 22.54 0.17
CA ALA A 158 18.15 21.30 0.08
C ALA A 158 17.34 20.15 -0.52
N ILE A 159 16.08 19.96 -0.08
CA ILE A 159 15.18 18.93 -0.59
C ILE A 159 14.95 19.10 -2.09
N ARG A 160 14.70 20.32 -2.60
CA ARG A 160 14.54 20.57 -4.04
C ARG A 160 15.70 20.05 -4.90
N ASN A 161 16.91 20.04 -4.36
CA ASN A 161 18.08 19.58 -5.08
C ASN A 161 18.21 18.04 -5.15
N VAL A 162 17.50 17.32 -4.27
CA VAL A 162 17.57 15.84 -4.19
C VAL A 162 16.25 15.15 -4.55
N CYS A 163 15.18 15.89 -4.76
CA CYS A 163 13.89 15.35 -5.19
C CYS A 163 13.96 14.73 -6.58
N ILE A 164 13.35 13.57 -6.75
CA ILE A 164 13.18 12.88 -8.04
C ILE A 164 12.19 13.67 -8.92
N HIS A 165 11.09 14.08 -8.35
CA HIS A 165 10.11 14.95 -9.00
C HIS A 165 10.38 16.39 -8.57
N HIS A 166 10.96 17.19 -9.49
CA HIS A 166 11.29 18.59 -9.20
C HIS A 166 10.02 19.41 -8.97
N GLU A 167 9.77 19.74 -7.72
CA GLU A 167 8.67 20.59 -7.31
C GLU A 167 9.19 21.92 -6.73
N ASN A 168 8.40 22.98 -6.90
CA ASN A 168 8.69 24.28 -6.29
C ASN A 168 8.31 24.27 -4.81
N LEU A 169 9.03 23.49 -4.00
CA LEU A 169 8.81 23.43 -2.56
C LEU A 169 9.37 24.68 -1.88
N ASN A 170 8.52 25.42 -1.19
CA ASN A 170 8.89 26.61 -0.41
C ASN A 170 8.83 26.29 1.08
N GLY A 171 9.86 26.69 1.81
CA GLY A 171 9.87 26.61 3.26
C GLY A 171 9.11 27.74 3.93
N ASP A 172 8.78 27.57 5.20
CA ASP A 172 8.17 28.60 6.04
C ASP A 172 9.28 29.54 6.55
N PRO A 173 9.24 30.84 6.20
CA PRO A 173 10.23 31.83 6.66
C PRO A 173 10.19 32.07 8.18
N CYS A 174 9.07 31.72 8.84
CA CYS A 174 8.95 31.83 10.29
C CYS A 174 9.64 30.69 11.05
N LYS A 175 10.09 29.65 10.34
CA LYS A 175 10.83 28.52 10.96
C LYS A 175 12.30 28.87 11.14
N VAL A 176 12.85 28.44 12.28
CA VAL A 176 14.29 28.58 12.54
C VAL A 176 15.06 27.92 11.40
N CYS A 177 15.96 28.71 10.81
CA CYS A 177 16.79 28.28 9.70
C CYS A 177 17.98 27.48 10.25
N VAL A 178 17.88 26.15 10.23
CA VAL A 178 19.01 25.27 10.50
C VAL A 178 19.60 24.86 9.16
N PRO A 179 20.92 25.06 8.93
CA PRO A 179 21.53 24.65 7.68
C PRO A 179 21.51 23.11 7.58
N PRO A 180 21.19 22.55 6.39
CA PRO A 180 21.27 21.12 6.20
C PRO A 180 22.72 20.66 6.37
N THR A 181 22.93 19.60 7.14
CA THR A 181 24.25 19.03 7.38
C THR A 181 24.38 17.70 6.67
N VAL A 182 25.49 17.51 5.95
CA VAL A 182 25.84 16.25 5.29
C VAL A 182 26.95 15.57 6.09
N ILE A 183 26.70 14.36 6.55
CA ILE A 183 27.68 13.54 7.26
C ILE A 183 28.27 12.52 6.30
N LEU A 184 29.56 12.67 5.98
CA LEU A 184 30.30 11.67 5.21
C LEU A 184 30.90 10.64 6.16
N PHE A 185 30.63 9.38 5.92
CA PHE A 185 31.14 8.29 6.75
C PHE A 185 31.67 7.13 5.89
N ARG A 186 32.65 6.40 6.44
CA ARG A 186 33.14 5.13 5.88
C ARG A 186 32.54 3.94 6.60
N ASP A 187 32.29 4.09 7.90
CA ASP A 187 31.68 3.09 8.78
C ASP A 187 30.36 3.64 9.33
N PRO A 188 29.23 2.95 9.13
CA PRO A 188 27.91 3.36 9.66
C PRO A 188 27.90 3.59 11.19
N ILE A 189 28.73 2.86 11.96
CA ILE A 189 28.84 3.00 13.40
C ILE A 189 29.32 4.40 13.81
N SER A 190 30.07 5.07 12.94
CA SER A 190 30.61 6.41 13.22
C SER A 190 29.59 7.55 12.99
N VAL A 191 28.40 7.25 12.45
CA VAL A 191 27.42 8.29 12.09
C VAL A 191 26.81 8.92 13.32
N ILE A 192 26.39 8.12 14.30
CA ILE A 192 25.73 8.61 15.52
C ILE A 192 26.66 9.52 16.35
N PRO A 193 27.92 9.14 16.65
CA PRO A 193 28.84 10.03 17.33
C PRO A 193 29.04 11.37 16.60
N LYS A 194 29.20 11.33 15.26
CA LYS A 194 29.38 12.56 14.47
C LYS A 194 28.14 13.43 14.41
N PHE A 195 26.97 12.86 14.55
CA PHE A 195 25.72 13.61 14.58
C PHE A 195 25.52 14.32 15.93
N SER A 196 26.12 13.81 17.00
CA SER A 196 26.00 14.36 18.37
C SER A 196 27.03 15.46 18.68
N GLU A 197 28.05 15.64 17.85
CA GLU A 197 29.00 16.76 17.90
C GLU A 197 28.41 18.06 17.32
#